data_f970c8db7eaf8c2520b619cef3892316
#
_entry.id   f970c8db7eaf8c2520b619cef3892316
#
_cell.length_a   1.000
_cell.length_b   1.000
_cell.length_c   1.000
_cell.angle_alpha   90.00
_cell.angle_beta   90.00
_cell.angle_gamma   90.00
#
_symmetry.space_group_name_H-M   'P 1'
#
loop_
_entity.id
_entity.type
_entity.pdbx_description
1 polymer ?
#
loop_
_entity_poly.entity_id
_entity_poly.type
_entity_poly.pdbx_seq_one_letter_code
_entity_poly.pdbx_strand_id
1 'polypeptide(L)'
;MGEYHLTVEVWIVDSSNRILLSQRHPSRNNGLLWECSGGAVLAGEESVDGAQRECKEEIGIEIDKQLFKYIGSDIRKDYIIDTYVVYMDCISYEIKMQPEEVVDVKYVTLEEMIIWGEKGKIVKSTWDRFLKYQSKIMQKGD
;
A
#
# COMPACT_ATOMS: atom_id res chain seq x y z
N MET A 1 -2.98 -8.06 -29.01
CA MET A 1 -3.92 -7.34 -28.20
C MET A 1 -3.43 -7.24 -26.77
N GLY A 2 -3.24 -6.06 -26.30
CA GLY A 2 -2.76 -5.88 -24.94
C GLY A 2 -3.88 -6.03 -23.92
N GLU A 3 -3.71 -6.97 -23.02
CA GLU A 3 -4.53 -7.00 -21.82
C GLU A 3 -3.78 -6.29 -20.72
N TYR A 4 -4.48 -5.41 -20.01
CA TYR A 4 -3.90 -4.76 -18.85
C TYR A 4 -4.01 -5.67 -17.65
N HIS A 5 -2.92 -5.82 -16.93
CA HIS A 5 -2.94 -6.44 -15.62
C HIS A 5 -3.46 -5.41 -14.62
N LEU A 6 -4.45 -5.79 -13.83
CA LEU A 6 -4.95 -4.93 -12.78
C LEU A 6 -4.20 -5.22 -11.49
N THR A 7 -3.65 -4.19 -10.89
CA THR A 7 -3.00 -4.26 -9.59
C THR A 7 -3.67 -3.27 -8.65
N VAL A 8 -3.45 -3.45 -7.35
CA VAL A 8 -3.97 -2.55 -6.32
C VAL A 8 -2.86 -2.09 -5.41
N GLU A 9 -3.05 -0.91 -4.86
CA GLU A 9 -2.18 -0.33 -3.86
C GLU A 9 -3.07 0.23 -2.75
N VAL A 10 -2.73 -0.08 -1.49
CA VAL A 10 -3.54 0.29 -0.34
C VAL A 10 -2.69 1.07 0.65
N TRP A 11 -3.13 2.28 0.96
CA TRP A 11 -2.54 3.13 1.98
C TRP A 11 -3.35 2.97 3.27
N ILE A 12 -2.71 2.56 4.34
CA ILE A 12 -3.35 2.40 5.65
C ILE A 12 -2.85 3.53 6.54
N VAL A 13 -3.78 4.33 7.04
CA VAL A 13 -3.49 5.52 7.85
C VAL A 13 -4.17 5.36 9.20
N ASP A 14 -3.44 5.51 10.28
CA ASP A 14 -3.98 5.35 11.61
C ASP A 14 -4.60 6.64 12.17
N SER A 15 -5.17 6.54 13.37
CA SER A 15 -5.83 7.68 14.02
C SER A 15 -4.86 8.80 14.40
N SER A 16 -3.57 8.51 14.47
CA SER A 16 -2.52 9.52 14.69
C SER A 16 -1.98 10.09 13.38
N ASN A 17 -2.66 9.80 12.27
CA ASN A 17 -2.30 10.27 10.94
C ASN A 17 -0.92 9.77 10.49
N ARG A 18 -0.58 8.53 10.86
CA ARG A 18 0.66 7.88 10.46
C ARG A 18 0.34 6.84 9.38
N ILE A 19 1.28 6.65 8.47
CA ILE A 19 1.16 5.73 7.34
C ILE A 19 1.86 4.42 7.66
N LEU A 20 1.17 3.30 7.39
CA LEU A 20 1.75 1.97 7.58
C LEU A 20 2.55 1.59 6.33
N LEU A 21 3.83 1.33 6.50
CA LEU A 21 4.71 0.89 5.41
C LEU A 21 5.29 -0.48 5.76
N SER A 22 5.53 -1.27 4.72
CA SER A 22 6.22 -2.56 4.85
C SER A 22 7.54 -2.50 4.08
N GLN A 23 8.55 -3.18 4.63
CA GLN A 23 9.88 -3.25 4.03
C GLN A 23 10.00 -4.54 3.22
N ARG A 24 10.41 -4.42 1.98
CA ARG A 24 10.54 -5.55 1.06
C ARG A 24 11.69 -6.45 1.47
N HIS A 25 11.47 -7.75 1.40
CA HIS A 25 12.52 -8.74 1.65
C HIS A 25 13.70 -8.49 0.72
N PRO A 26 14.96 -8.65 1.20
CA PRO A 26 16.14 -8.33 0.39
C PRO A 26 16.29 -9.20 -0.87
N SER A 27 15.63 -10.36 -0.94
CA SER A 27 15.67 -11.20 -2.14
C SER A 27 14.79 -10.70 -3.27
N ARG A 28 13.90 -9.74 -3.00
CA ARG A 28 12.98 -9.18 -4.00
C ARG A 28 13.62 -8.02 -4.75
N ASN A 29 13.08 -7.68 -5.93
CA ASN A 29 13.42 -6.44 -6.61
C ASN A 29 13.14 -5.28 -5.65
N ASN A 30 14.00 -4.27 -5.65
CA ASN A 30 13.91 -3.16 -4.70
C ASN A 30 13.94 -3.62 -3.24
N GLY A 31 14.71 -4.68 -2.96
CA GLY A 31 14.84 -5.23 -1.62
C GLY A 31 15.26 -4.17 -0.61
N LEU A 32 14.72 -4.27 0.60
CA LEU A 32 14.91 -3.35 1.72
C LEU A 32 14.29 -1.95 1.55
N LEU A 33 13.69 -1.65 0.40
CA LEU A 33 12.91 -0.43 0.25
C LEU A 33 11.52 -0.61 0.87
N TRP A 34 10.90 0.50 1.20
CA TRP A 34 9.59 0.52 1.86
C TRP A 34 8.47 0.83 0.85
N GLU A 35 7.28 0.28 1.12
CA GLU A 35 6.12 0.46 0.26
C GLU A 35 4.82 0.30 1.07
N CYS A 36 3.70 0.67 0.48
CA CYS A 36 2.40 0.31 1.02
C CYS A 36 2.03 -1.11 0.57
N SER A 37 0.91 -1.62 1.06
CA SER A 37 0.45 -2.96 0.67
C SER A 37 -0.14 -2.93 -0.73
N GLY A 38 -0.04 -4.05 -1.45
CA GLY A 38 -0.63 -4.16 -2.77
C GLY A 38 -0.21 -5.43 -3.49
N GLY A 39 -0.74 -5.59 -4.69
CA GLY A 39 -0.41 -6.72 -5.53
C GLY A 39 -1.41 -6.90 -6.66
N ALA A 40 -1.30 -8.03 -7.35
CA ALA A 40 -2.14 -8.32 -8.51
C ALA A 40 -3.57 -8.71 -8.11
N VAL A 41 -4.53 -8.23 -8.89
CA VAL A 41 -5.92 -8.67 -8.78
C VAL A 41 -6.06 -9.95 -9.59
N LEU A 42 -6.65 -10.98 -9.01
CA LEU A 42 -6.82 -12.27 -9.65
C LEU A 42 -8.05 -12.29 -10.54
N ALA A 43 -8.06 -13.20 -11.51
CA ALA A 43 -9.21 -13.39 -12.38
C ALA A 43 -10.46 -13.68 -11.55
N GLY A 44 -11.55 -12.99 -11.83
CA GLY A 44 -12.80 -13.14 -11.09
C GLY A 44 -12.95 -12.27 -9.87
N GLU A 45 -11.87 -11.60 -9.45
CA GLU A 45 -11.93 -10.64 -8.36
C GLU A 45 -12.23 -9.24 -8.89
N GLU A 46 -13.00 -8.48 -8.11
CA GLU A 46 -13.02 -7.04 -8.32
C GLU A 46 -11.81 -6.42 -7.64
N SER A 47 -11.49 -5.20 -8.02
CA SER A 47 -10.33 -4.47 -7.49
C SER A 47 -10.28 -4.47 -5.96
N VAL A 48 -11.40 -4.16 -5.30
CA VAL A 48 -11.46 -4.12 -3.83
C VAL A 48 -11.27 -5.50 -3.19
N ASP A 49 -11.69 -6.56 -3.86
CA ASP A 49 -11.46 -7.93 -3.38
C ASP A 49 -9.97 -8.24 -3.36
N GLY A 50 -9.28 -7.85 -4.43
CA GLY A 50 -7.83 -7.99 -4.52
C GLY A 50 -7.12 -7.17 -3.44
N ALA A 51 -7.58 -5.95 -3.21
CA ALA A 51 -7.02 -5.09 -2.16
C ALA A 51 -7.15 -5.74 -0.77
N GLN A 52 -8.33 -6.27 -0.47
CA GLN A 52 -8.58 -6.95 0.81
C GLN A 52 -7.68 -8.18 0.97
N ARG A 53 -7.61 -9.00 -0.06
CA ARG A 53 -6.80 -10.22 -0.04
C ARG A 53 -5.31 -9.92 0.11
N GLU A 54 -4.80 -8.94 -0.62
CA GLU A 54 -3.38 -8.58 -0.55
C GLU A 54 -2.99 -8.06 0.82
N CYS A 55 -3.82 -7.25 1.46
CA CYS A 55 -3.54 -6.78 2.82
C CYS A 55 -3.48 -7.96 3.79
N LYS A 56 -4.39 -8.92 3.66
CA LYS A 56 -4.40 -10.11 4.52
C LYS A 56 -3.16 -10.96 4.30
N GLU A 57 -2.75 -11.14 3.05
CA GLU A 57 -1.57 -11.96 2.74
C GLU A 57 -0.28 -11.30 3.22
N GLU A 58 -0.10 -10.00 2.99
CA GLU A 58 1.17 -9.34 3.29
C GLU A 58 1.35 -8.99 4.76
N ILE A 59 0.33 -8.51 5.42
CA ILE A 59 0.42 -8.04 6.81
C ILE A 59 -0.53 -8.76 7.76
N GLY A 60 -1.31 -9.70 7.26
CA GLY A 60 -2.18 -10.54 8.09
C GLY A 60 -3.42 -9.86 8.63
N ILE A 61 -3.76 -8.68 8.13
CA ILE A 61 -4.92 -7.93 8.63
C ILE A 61 -6.10 -8.12 7.68
N GLU A 62 -7.21 -8.62 8.21
CA GLU A 62 -8.45 -8.70 7.45
C GLU A 62 -9.23 -7.40 7.63
N ILE A 63 -9.37 -6.66 6.54
CA ILE A 63 -10.00 -5.34 6.53
C ILE A 63 -11.37 -5.47 5.87
N ASP A 64 -12.41 -4.93 6.53
CA ASP A 64 -13.75 -4.90 5.95
C ASP A 64 -13.70 -4.12 4.62
N LYS A 65 -14.31 -4.68 3.58
CA LYS A 65 -14.32 -4.04 2.25
C LYS A 65 -14.89 -2.63 2.28
N GLN A 66 -15.82 -2.35 3.17
CA GLN A 66 -16.45 -1.03 3.29
C GLN A 66 -15.46 0.05 3.71
N LEU A 67 -14.33 -0.32 4.31
CA LEU A 67 -13.32 0.63 4.74
C LEU A 67 -12.40 1.08 3.60
N PHE A 68 -12.40 0.36 2.48
CA PHE A 68 -11.56 0.72 1.34
C PHE A 68 -12.17 1.88 0.57
N LYS A 69 -11.49 3.01 0.60
CA LYS A 69 -11.89 4.20 -0.14
C LYS A 69 -11.05 4.31 -1.40
N TYR A 70 -11.70 4.19 -2.56
CA TYR A 70 -11.03 4.33 -3.85
C TYR A 70 -10.63 5.79 -4.07
N ILE A 71 -9.38 6.03 -4.45
CA ILE A 71 -8.88 7.41 -4.65
C ILE A 71 -8.33 7.68 -6.05
N GLY A 72 -8.10 6.67 -6.86
CA GLY A 72 -7.69 6.90 -8.24
C GLY A 72 -7.09 5.68 -8.90
N SER A 73 -6.90 5.80 -10.21
CA SER A 73 -6.27 4.76 -11.03
C SER A 73 -5.14 5.39 -11.84
N ASP A 74 -4.07 4.65 -12.01
CA ASP A 74 -2.96 5.02 -12.86
C ASP A 74 -2.80 3.97 -13.95
N ILE A 75 -2.72 4.42 -15.19
CA ILE A 75 -2.52 3.55 -16.33
C ILE A 75 -1.04 3.58 -16.69
N ARG A 76 -0.42 2.42 -16.71
CA ARG A 76 0.95 2.23 -17.13
C ARG A 76 0.94 1.46 -18.46
N LYS A 77 2.12 1.20 -19.00
CA LYS A 77 2.26 0.61 -20.32
C LYS A 77 1.40 -0.63 -20.54
N ASP A 78 1.35 -1.54 -19.57
CA ASP A 78 0.65 -2.81 -19.69
C ASP A 78 -0.14 -3.19 -18.43
N TYR A 79 -0.30 -2.26 -17.49
CA TYR A 79 -1.07 -2.53 -16.27
C TYR A 79 -1.74 -1.26 -15.76
N ILE A 80 -2.75 -1.49 -14.91
CA ILE A 80 -3.51 -0.43 -14.24
C ILE A 80 -3.33 -0.64 -12.75
N ILE A 81 -3.12 0.45 -12.02
CA ILE A 81 -3.03 0.43 -10.56
C ILE A 81 -4.22 1.18 -10.00
N ASP A 82 -5.09 0.47 -9.28
CA ASP A 82 -6.15 1.09 -8.49
C ASP A 82 -5.63 1.36 -7.11
N THR A 83 -5.79 2.59 -6.63
CA THR A 83 -5.28 3.01 -5.33
C THR A 83 -6.44 3.24 -4.36
N TYR A 84 -6.28 2.68 -3.17
CA TYR A 84 -7.23 2.80 -2.07
C TYR A 84 -6.57 3.37 -0.84
N VAL A 85 -7.35 4.01 0.01
CA VAL A 85 -6.92 4.38 1.36
C VAL A 85 -7.88 3.75 2.37
N VAL A 86 -7.32 3.31 3.49
CA VAL A 86 -8.08 2.74 4.62
C VAL A 86 -7.64 3.48 5.87
N TYR A 87 -8.60 4.02 6.61
CA TYR A 87 -8.33 4.68 7.88
C TYR A 87 -8.68 3.73 9.01
N MET A 88 -7.66 3.17 9.63
CA MET A 88 -7.85 2.24 10.75
C MET A 88 -6.58 2.14 11.60
N ASP A 89 -6.77 1.78 12.85
CA ASP A 89 -5.64 1.47 13.72
C ASP A 89 -5.35 -0.02 13.64
N CYS A 90 -4.10 -0.36 13.32
CA CYS A 90 -3.64 -1.74 13.35
C CYS A 90 -2.77 -1.90 14.59
N ILE A 91 -3.15 -2.83 15.45
CA ILE A 91 -2.37 -3.13 16.64
C ILE A 91 -1.20 -4.02 16.21
N SER A 92 0.02 -3.67 16.63
CA SER A 92 1.23 -4.32 16.14
C SER A 92 1.22 -5.85 16.28
N TYR A 93 0.62 -6.40 17.33
CA TYR A 93 0.58 -7.85 17.51
C TYR A 93 -0.42 -8.54 16.57
N GLU A 94 -1.31 -7.81 15.92
CA GLU A 94 -2.21 -8.37 14.92
C GLU A 94 -1.54 -8.46 13.55
N ILE A 95 -0.47 -7.71 13.34
CA ILE A 95 0.24 -7.70 12.07
C ILE A 95 1.10 -8.96 11.96
N LYS A 96 0.84 -9.74 10.91
CA LYS A 96 1.60 -10.96 10.63
C LYS A 96 2.22 -10.82 9.25
N MET A 97 3.50 -10.49 9.23
CA MET A 97 4.24 -10.32 7.99
C MET A 97 4.39 -11.63 7.24
N GLN A 98 4.26 -11.59 5.91
CA GLN A 98 4.56 -12.72 5.06
C GLN A 98 6.09 -12.83 4.93
N PRO A 99 6.73 -13.89 5.50
CA PRO A 99 8.19 -13.87 5.68
C PRO A 99 9.00 -13.76 4.41
N GLU A 100 8.46 -14.24 3.29
CA GLU A 100 9.17 -14.25 2.01
C GLU A 100 9.09 -12.91 1.29
N GLU A 101 8.18 -12.03 1.69
CA GLU A 101 7.93 -10.77 1.00
C GLU A 101 8.25 -9.55 1.84
N VAL A 102 8.03 -9.64 3.16
CA VAL A 102 8.11 -8.51 4.08
C VAL A 102 9.01 -8.85 5.26
N VAL A 103 9.96 -7.98 5.56
CA VAL A 103 10.87 -8.16 6.70
C VAL A 103 10.61 -7.22 7.86
N ASP A 104 9.87 -6.15 7.64
CA ASP A 104 9.52 -5.21 8.70
C ASP A 104 8.28 -4.41 8.33
N VAL A 105 7.59 -3.88 9.33
CA VAL A 105 6.42 -3.02 9.15
C VAL A 105 6.58 -1.85 10.12
N LYS A 106 6.37 -0.63 9.65
CA LYS A 106 6.47 0.57 10.48
C LYS A 106 5.38 1.57 10.16
N TYR A 107 4.92 2.27 11.20
CA TYR A 107 4.13 3.47 11.03
C TYR A 107 5.06 4.66 10.91
N VAL A 108 4.84 5.49 9.90
CA VAL A 108 5.63 6.71 9.69
C VAL A 108 4.71 7.93 9.65
N THR A 109 5.20 9.04 10.17
CA THR A 109 4.50 10.31 10.05
C THR A 109 4.63 10.83 8.62
N LEU A 110 3.81 11.82 8.26
CA LEU A 110 3.96 12.48 6.96
C LEU A 110 5.37 13.03 6.78
N GLU A 111 5.91 13.64 7.81
CA GLU A 111 7.26 14.20 7.77
C GLU A 111 8.30 13.13 7.50
N GLU A 112 8.21 11.98 8.20
CA GLU A 112 9.10 10.85 7.97
C GLU A 112 8.94 10.29 6.56
N MET A 113 7.71 10.18 6.07
CA MET A 113 7.44 9.70 4.72
C MET A 113 8.13 10.55 3.66
N ILE A 114 8.06 11.87 3.83
CA ILE A 114 8.70 12.81 2.90
C ILE A 114 10.22 12.66 2.95
N ILE A 115 10.80 12.58 4.14
CA ILE A 115 12.24 12.40 4.32
C ILE A 115 12.69 11.10 3.66
N TRP A 116 11.98 10.00 3.92
CA TRP A 116 12.32 8.70 3.35
C TRP A 116 12.19 8.69 1.83
N GLY A 117 11.14 9.31 1.30
CA GLY A 117 10.97 9.41 -0.15
C GLY A 117 12.10 10.17 -0.83
N GLU A 118 12.49 11.31 -0.24
CA GLU A 118 13.57 12.13 -0.76
C GLU A 118 14.94 11.42 -0.68
N LYS A 119 15.11 10.56 0.31
CA LYS A 119 16.35 9.78 0.48
C LYS A 119 16.38 8.49 -0.33
N GLY A 120 15.34 8.22 -1.10
CA GLY A 120 15.29 7.00 -1.93
C GLY A 120 15.03 5.72 -1.15
N LYS A 121 14.44 5.80 0.04
CA LYS A 121 14.11 4.63 0.87
C LYS A 121 12.76 4.02 0.53
N ILE A 122 11.95 4.70 -0.27
CA ILE A 122 10.63 4.24 -0.70
C ILE A 122 10.76 3.73 -2.14
N VAL A 123 10.07 2.64 -2.46
CA VAL A 123 9.97 2.17 -3.84
C VAL A 123 9.53 3.35 -4.72
N LYS A 124 10.24 3.61 -5.80
CA LYS A 124 10.04 4.84 -6.59
C LYS A 124 8.61 5.00 -7.07
N SER A 125 7.99 3.96 -7.60
CA SER A 125 6.62 4.05 -8.09
C SER A 125 5.63 4.33 -6.96
N THR A 126 5.88 3.76 -5.79
CA THR A 126 5.08 4.02 -4.58
C THR A 126 5.23 5.48 -4.16
N TRP A 127 6.45 6.00 -4.17
CA TRP A 127 6.73 7.38 -3.83
C TRP A 127 6.06 8.35 -4.81
N ASP A 128 6.14 8.08 -6.10
CA ASP A 128 5.50 8.91 -7.13
C ASP A 128 3.98 8.98 -6.92
N ARG A 129 3.35 7.84 -6.62
CA ARG A 129 1.90 7.82 -6.36
C ARG A 129 1.54 8.50 -5.05
N PHE A 130 2.38 8.38 -4.04
CA PHE A 130 2.15 9.11 -2.79
C PHE A 130 2.11 10.62 -3.04
N LEU A 131 3.06 11.14 -3.79
CA LEU A 131 3.09 12.56 -4.13
C LEU A 131 1.84 12.99 -4.92
N LYS A 132 1.40 12.14 -5.84
CA LYS A 132 0.20 12.39 -6.63
C LYS A 132 -1.07 12.45 -5.78
N TYR A 133 -1.20 11.51 -4.84
CA TYR A 133 -2.44 11.34 -4.07
C TYR A 133 -2.33 11.83 -2.62
N GLN A 134 -1.26 12.50 -2.26
CA GLN A 134 -1.00 12.89 -0.87
C GLN A 134 -2.19 13.55 -0.19
N SER A 135 -2.82 14.51 -0.84
CA SER A 135 -3.95 15.21 -0.25
C SER A 135 -5.16 14.30 -0.01
N LYS A 136 -5.33 13.27 -0.82
CA LYS A 136 -6.42 12.31 -0.64
C LYS A 136 -6.08 11.26 0.40
N ILE A 137 -4.83 10.86 0.50
CA ILE A 137 -4.36 9.88 1.49
C ILE A 137 -4.43 10.48 2.89
N MET A 138 -3.98 11.71 3.05
CA MET A 138 -3.84 12.38 4.35
C MET A 138 -5.03 13.26 4.74
N GLN A 139 -6.23 12.93 4.24
CA GLN A 139 -7.44 13.73 4.53
C GLN A 139 -8.03 13.47 5.90
N LYS A 140 -7.70 12.36 6.49
CA LYS A 140 -8.32 11.97 7.76
C LYS A 140 -7.98 12.97 8.86
N GLY A 141 -8.94 13.30 9.70
CA GLY A 141 -8.73 14.13 10.87
C GLY A 141 -8.98 15.61 10.65
N ASP A 142 -9.47 15.97 9.51
CA ASP A 142 -9.84 17.37 9.21
C ASP A 142 -11.12 17.77 9.93
#